data_c09f1ea645ae5d63184e2ff0fd36cdf0
#
_entry.id   c09f1ea645ae5d63184e2ff0fd36cdf0
#
_cell.length_a   1.000
_cell.length_b   1.000
_cell.length_c   1.000
_cell.angle_alpha   90.00
_cell.angle_beta   90.00
_cell.angle_gamma   90.00
#
_symmetry.space_group_name_H-M   'P 1'
#
loop_
_entity.id
_entity.type
_entity.pdbx_description
1 polymer ?
#
loop_
_entity_poly.entity_id
_entity_poly.type
_entity_poly.pdbx_seq_one_letter_code
_entity_poly.pdbx_strand_id
1 'polypeptide(L)'
;VNDAGTHDVQRASPTFSAVVLAAGLSSRMQGRHKLLLPVGGQPAVRRTVSALAAAGPVEIVVVTGYGGRAVMDALDGLPVTFRGNPRYEEGQMSSVAVGVASLSAPCDLVMVCLADQVLLETADYRELIDAFAAMPRGSILVPFVDGRRGNPVVFSASFAAEVASGHVNPGCRKLIAEHPDEVFIHAAAHDRFALDMDTPEDYARVLARVGDVNDAPRMDLP
;
A
#
# COMPACT_ATOMS: atom_id res chain seq x y z
N VAL A 1 -15.41 -46.50 -21.11
CA VAL A 1 -15.83 -45.46 -20.16
C VAL A 1 -14.56 -45.03 -19.48
N ASN A 2 -13.91 -43.96 -19.99
CA ASN A 2 -12.76 -43.31 -19.36
C ASN A 2 -13.27 -42.09 -18.60
N ASP A 3 -13.27 -42.23 -17.30
CA ASP A 3 -13.47 -41.13 -16.35
C ASP A 3 -12.15 -40.34 -16.29
N ALA A 4 -12.08 -39.26 -17.05
CA ALA A 4 -10.98 -38.29 -16.94
C ALA A 4 -11.27 -37.39 -15.73
N GLY A 5 -10.84 -37.83 -14.55
CA GLY A 5 -10.83 -37.00 -13.37
C GLY A 5 -10.01 -35.75 -13.62
N THR A 6 -10.67 -34.62 -13.81
CA THR A 6 -10.09 -33.30 -13.77
C THR A 6 -9.58 -33.06 -12.33
N HIS A 7 -8.29 -33.33 -12.08
CA HIS A 7 -7.61 -32.83 -10.90
C HIS A 7 -7.59 -31.31 -11.01
N ASP A 8 -8.52 -30.68 -10.31
CA ASP A 8 -8.43 -29.26 -9.97
C ASP A 8 -7.18 -29.09 -9.09
N VAL A 9 -6.06 -28.75 -9.73
CA VAL A 9 -4.82 -28.41 -9.02
C VAL A 9 -5.09 -27.06 -8.36
N GLN A 10 -5.53 -27.11 -7.13
CA GLN A 10 -5.68 -25.95 -6.27
C GLN A 10 -4.31 -25.26 -6.22
N ARG A 11 -4.11 -24.23 -7.06
CA ARG A 11 -2.88 -23.42 -7.05
C ARG A 11 -2.76 -22.80 -5.68
N ALA A 12 -1.65 -23.05 -5.01
CA ALA A 12 -1.34 -22.35 -3.76
C ALA A 12 -1.43 -20.83 -4.01
N SER A 13 -2.00 -20.09 -3.06
CA SER A 13 -2.05 -18.64 -3.16
C SER A 13 -0.63 -18.09 -3.33
N PRO A 14 -0.41 -17.13 -4.25
CA PRO A 14 0.93 -16.59 -4.49
C PRO A 14 1.48 -15.90 -3.26
N THR A 15 2.78 -16.06 -3.02
CA THR A 15 3.51 -15.35 -1.97
C THR A 15 3.73 -13.88 -2.38
N PHE A 16 3.69 -12.97 -1.41
CA PHE A 16 3.92 -11.57 -1.71
C PHE A 16 4.80 -10.86 -0.67
N SER A 17 5.61 -9.91 -1.16
CA SER A 17 6.32 -8.91 -0.34
C SER A 17 5.63 -7.56 -0.47
N ALA A 18 5.69 -6.73 0.57
CA ALA A 18 5.06 -5.43 0.58
C ALA A 18 6.07 -4.29 0.80
N VAL A 19 5.90 -3.21 0.06
CA VAL A 19 6.60 -1.94 0.25
C VAL A 19 5.60 -0.90 0.71
N VAL A 20 5.79 -0.34 1.90
CA VAL A 20 4.93 0.69 2.48
C VAL A 20 5.61 2.05 2.37
N LEU A 21 4.98 2.98 1.65
CA LEU A 21 5.50 4.32 1.46
C LEU A 21 5.07 5.24 2.62
N ALA A 22 6.01 5.53 3.51
CA ALA A 22 5.83 6.35 4.72
C ALA A 22 6.79 7.56 4.76
N ALA A 23 7.23 8.06 3.60
CA ALA A 23 8.25 9.11 3.50
C ALA A 23 7.68 10.51 3.22
N GLY A 24 6.35 10.67 3.12
CA GLY A 24 5.68 11.90 2.69
C GLY A 24 5.79 13.04 3.70
N LEU A 25 5.85 14.29 3.19
CA LEU A 25 6.03 15.53 3.97
C LEU A 25 4.83 15.94 4.84
N SER A 26 3.65 15.38 4.63
CA SER A 26 2.40 15.82 5.29
C SER A 26 2.08 17.32 5.15
N SER A 27 2.52 17.96 4.05
CA SER A 27 2.50 19.43 3.87
C SER A 27 1.10 20.05 3.96
N ARG A 28 0.05 19.30 3.63
CA ARG A 28 -1.35 19.74 3.68
C ARG A 28 -2.01 19.58 5.06
N MET A 29 -1.30 19.05 6.05
CA MET A 29 -1.82 18.75 7.38
C MET A 29 -1.56 19.84 8.44
N GLN A 30 -1.33 21.08 8.00
CA GLN A 30 -1.14 22.24 8.91
C GLN A 30 -0.07 21.99 9.99
N GLY A 31 1.08 21.45 9.59
CA GLY A 31 2.21 21.18 10.49
C GLY A 31 2.11 19.88 11.29
N ARG A 32 1.03 19.11 11.16
CA ARG A 32 0.90 17.80 11.80
C ARG A 32 1.43 16.68 10.89
N HIS A 33 2.06 15.68 11.49
CA HIS A 33 2.50 14.49 10.77
C HIS A 33 1.33 13.51 10.61
N LYS A 34 0.71 13.43 9.42
CA LYS A 34 -0.51 12.66 9.16
C LYS A 34 -0.43 11.20 9.60
N LEU A 35 0.73 10.57 9.41
CA LEU A 35 0.93 9.15 9.73
C LEU A 35 0.96 8.85 11.24
N LEU A 36 1.15 9.88 12.07
CA LEU A 36 1.17 9.76 13.52
C LEU A 36 -0.15 10.16 14.18
N LEU A 37 -1.12 10.67 13.41
CA LEU A 37 -2.43 11.01 13.94
C LEU A 37 -3.15 9.76 14.44
N PRO A 38 -3.87 9.85 15.58
CA PRO A 38 -4.61 8.72 16.12
C PRO A 38 -5.81 8.36 15.24
N VAL A 39 -5.95 7.08 14.94
CA VAL A 39 -7.10 6.51 14.23
C VAL A 39 -7.44 5.17 14.89
N GLY A 40 -8.60 5.07 15.50
CA GLY A 40 -8.98 3.87 16.25
C GLY A 40 -8.06 3.60 17.44
N GLY A 41 -7.63 4.64 18.16
CA GLY A 41 -6.79 4.54 19.35
C GLY A 41 -5.30 4.21 19.08
N GLN A 42 -4.83 4.25 17.83
CA GLN A 42 -3.44 3.98 17.47
C GLN A 42 -2.98 4.92 16.33
N PRO A 43 -1.65 5.12 16.14
CA PRO A 43 -1.15 5.91 15.01
C PRO A 43 -1.65 5.37 13.65
N ALA A 44 -2.00 6.27 12.74
CA ALA A 44 -2.50 5.94 11.40
C ALA A 44 -1.60 4.92 10.67
N VAL A 45 -0.28 5.15 10.66
CA VAL A 45 0.67 4.23 10.05
C VAL A 45 0.65 2.84 10.68
N ARG A 46 0.49 2.75 12.01
CA ARG A 46 0.43 1.48 12.72
C ARG A 46 -0.82 0.70 12.30
N ARG A 47 -1.96 1.37 12.20
CA ARG A 47 -3.22 0.76 11.74
C ARG A 47 -3.05 0.13 10.36
N THR A 48 -2.52 0.89 9.39
CA THR A 48 -2.29 0.41 8.02
C THR A 48 -1.34 -0.77 7.99
N VAL A 49 -0.17 -0.66 8.65
CA VAL A 49 0.85 -1.71 8.62
C VAL A 49 0.41 -2.96 9.37
N SER A 50 -0.35 -2.84 10.46
CA SER A 50 -0.90 -3.98 11.18
C SER A 50 -1.91 -4.76 10.34
N ALA A 51 -2.80 -4.07 9.62
CA ALA A 51 -3.77 -4.71 8.72
C ALA A 51 -3.06 -5.44 7.57
N LEU A 52 -2.02 -4.82 7.00
CA LEU A 52 -1.18 -5.44 5.96
C LEU A 52 -0.41 -6.65 6.50
N ALA A 53 0.22 -6.55 7.68
CA ALA A 53 0.96 -7.66 8.28
C ALA A 53 0.07 -8.89 8.52
N ALA A 54 -1.19 -8.66 8.94
CA ALA A 54 -2.18 -9.72 9.13
C ALA A 54 -2.63 -10.39 7.80
N ALA A 55 -2.36 -9.78 6.65
CA ALA A 55 -2.61 -10.40 5.35
C ALA A 55 -1.57 -11.50 5.00
N GLY A 56 -0.41 -11.54 5.69
CA GLY A 56 0.58 -12.60 5.59
C GLY A 56 1.66 -12.39 4.53
N PRO A 57 2.20 -11.17 4.31
CA PRO A 57 3.35 -10.97 3.44
C PRO A 57 4.57 -11.72 3.97
N VAL A 58 5.44 -12.18 3.06
CA VAL A 58 6.73 -12.81 3.45
C VAL A 58 7.72 -11.77 3.97
N GLU A 59 7.59 -10.52 3.55
CA GLU A 59 8.43 -9.39 3.98
C GLU A 59 7.64 -8.08 3.87
N ILE A 60 7.86 -7.15 4.82
CA ILE A 60 7.36 -5.77 4.74
C ILE A 60 8.56 -4.83 4.86
N VAL A 61 8.77 -4.01 3.84
CA VAL A 61 9.73 -2.90 3.86
C VAL A 61 8.98 -1.58 3.99
N VAL A 62 9.21 -0.84 5.08
CA VAL A 62 8.65 0.50 5.30
C VAL A 62 9.69 1.53 4.91
N VAL A 63 9.37 2.34 3.89
CA VAL A 63 10.26 3.41 3.43
C VAL A 63 9.93 4.69 4.16
N THR A 64 10.90 5.20 4.91
CA THR A 64 10.76 6.42 5.73
C THR A 64 11.51 7.60 5.11
N GLY A 65 11.08 8.81 5.44
CA GLY A 65 11.68 10.09 5.03
C GLY A 65 11.44 11.15 6.09
N TYR A 66 10.55 12.09 5.81
CA TYR A 66 10.17 13.10 6.79
C TYR A 66 9.65 12.48 8.09
N GLY A 67 10.20 12.89 9.24
CA GLY A 67 9.79 12.38 10.55
C GLY A 67 10.03 10.88 10.75
N GLY A 68 10.93 10.26 9.97
CA GLY A 68 11.13 8.82 9.90
C GLY A 68 11.35 8.16 11.28
N ARG A 69 12.06 8.81 12.22
CA ARG A 69 12.24 8.26 13.57
C ARG A 69 10.90 8.04 14.28
N ALA A 70 10.01 9.02 14.26
CA ALA A 70 8.71 8.88 14.91
C ALA A 70 7.82 7.82 14.24
N VAL A 71 7.94 7.66 12.91
CA VAL A 71 7.27 6.57 12.18
C VAL A 71 7.81 5.21 12.63
N MET A 72 9.13 5.07 12.78
CA MET A 72 9.75 3.82 13.27
C MET A 72 9.28 3.50 14.69
N ASP A 73 9.26 4.49 15.58
CA ASP A 73 8.81 4.33 16.96
C ASP A 73 7.31 3.92 17.02
N ALA A 74 6.48 4.47 16.12
CA ALA A 74 5.06 4.12 16.01
C ALA A 74 4.83 2.67 15.54
N LEU A 75 5.79 2.07 14.85
CA LEU A 75 5.73 0.71 14.31
C LEU A 75 6.52 -0.31 15.16
N ASP A 76 7.03 0.11 16.31
CA ASP A 76 7.79 -0.78 17.19
C ASP A 76 7.05 -2.09 17.49
N GLY A 77 7.76 -3.22 17.44
CA GLY A 77 7.21 -4.56 17.66
C GLY A 77 6.47 -5.18 16.45
N LEU A 78 6.29 -4.48 15.33
CA LEU A 78 5.77 -5.08 14.10
C LEU A 78 6.88 -5.74 13.27
N PRO A 79 6.58 -6.83 12.54
CA PRO A 79 7.57 -7.54 11.72
C PRO A 79 7.88 -6.79 10.42
N VAL A 80 8.56 -5.66 10.53
CA VAL A 80 8.88 -4.78 9.41
C VAL A 80 10.37 -4.44 9.35
N THR A 81 10.87 -4.21 8.15
CA THR A 81 12.22 -3.67 7.91
C THR A 81 12.11 -2.22 7.47
N PHE A 82 12.92 -1.35 8.04
CA PHE A 82 12.92 0.08 7.69
C PHE A 82 14.02 0.41 6.68
N ARG A 83 13.70 1.31 5.74
CA ARG A 83 14.65 1.91 4.81
C ARG A 83 14.43 3.42 4.73
N GLY A 84 15.49 4.18 5.03
CA GLY A 84 15.46 5.64 4.87
C GLY A 84 15.63 6.01 3.40
N ASN A 85 14.77 6.90 2.89
CA ASN A 85 14.97 7.51 1.59
C ASN A 85 15.47 8.96 1.76
N PRO A 86 16.74 9.27 1.55
CA PRO A 86 17.26 10.65 1.69
C PRO A 86 16.72 11.59 0.61
N ARG A 87 16.19 11.05 -0.50
CA ARG A 87 15.63 11.81 -1.63
C ARG A 87 14.11 11.86 -1.63
N TYR A 88 13.47 11.73 -0.45
CA TYR A 88 12.00 11.69 -0.34
C TYR A 88 11.32 12.94 -0.91
N GLU A 89 12.00 14.09 -0.94
CA GLU A 89 11.50 15.35 -1.52
C GLU A 89 11.40 15.31 -3.05
N GLU A 90 12.12 14.41 -3.72
CA GLU A 90 12.04 14.21 -5.18
C GLU A 90 10.74 13.55 -5.63
N GLY A 91 9.89 13.17 -4.68
CA GLY A 91 8.59 12.55 -4.94
C GLY A 91 8.51 11.07 -4.61
N GLN A 92 7.31 10.55 -4.71
CA GLN A 92 6.94 9.19 -4.28
C GLN A 92 7.78 8.09 -4.93
N MET A 93 8.22 8.30 -6.18
CA MET A 93 8.98 7.29 -6.94
C MET A 93 10.33 6.94 -6.36
N SER A 94 11.05 7.93 -5.83
CA SER A 94 12.32 7.67 -5.17
C SER A 94 12.12 6.68 -4.01
N SER A 95 10.98 6.78 -3.32
CA SER A 95 10.62 5.86 -2.23
C SER A 95 10.20 4.47 -2.72
N VAL A 96 9.48 4.37 -3.84
CA VAL A 96 9.13 3.07 -4.45
C VAL A 96 10.41 2.32 -4.83
N ALA A 97 11.33 2.97 -5.57
CA ALA A 97 12.59 2.36 -6.00
C ALA A 97 13.43 1.89 -4.81
N VAL A 98 13.57 2.72 -3.76
CA VAL A 98 14.29 2.36 -2.52
C VAL A 98 13.65 1.14 -1.86
N GLY A 99 12.32 1.12 -1.75
CA GLY A 99 11.59 0.03 -1.11
C GLY A 99 11.75 -1.28 -1.86
N VAL A 100 11.51 -1.28 -3.17
CA VAL A 100 11.60 -2.49 -4.00
C VAL A 100 13.04 -3.00 -4.07
N ALA A 101 14.05 -2.13 -4.22
CA ALA A 101 15.46 -2.52 -4.17
C ALA A 101 15.91 -3.10 -2.82
N SER A 102 15.13 -2.91 -1.76
CA SER A 102 15.42 -3.39 -0.41
C SER A 102 14.74 -4.71 -0.07
N LEU A 103 13.88 -5.23 -0.94
CA LEU A 103 13.29 -6.55 -0.77
C LEU A 103 14.36 -7.63 -0.88
N SER A 104 14.32 -8.60 0.02
CA SER A 104 15.32 -9.69 0.13
C SER A 104 14.71 -11.08 0.09
N ALA A 105 13.46 -11.20 0.51
CA ALA A 105 12.77 -12.47 0.53
C ALA A 105 12.23 -12.84 -0.87
N PRO A 106 12.39 -14.10 -1.33
CA PRO A 106 11.75 -14.56 -2.56
C PRO A 106 10.23 -14.46 -2.45
N CYS A 107 9.58 -13.92 -3.47
CA CYS A 107 8.13 -13.82 -3.56
C CYS A 107 7.67 -13.88 -5.02
N ASP A 108 6.39 -14.17 -5.24
CA ASP A 108 5.76 -14.18 -6.55
C ASP A 108 5.33 -12.76 -6.94
N LEU A 109 4.89 -11.95 -5.95
CA LEU A 109 4.29 -10.64 -6.14
C LEU A 109 4.94 -9.58 -5.24
N VAL A 110 4.94 -8.34 -5.73
CA VAL A 110 5.27 -7.15 -4.95
C VAL A 110 4.03 -6.25 -4.85
N MET A 111 3.68 -5.85 -3.64
CA MET A 111 2.58 -4.93 -3.35
C MET A 111 3.14 -3.59 -2.87
N VAL A 112 2.81 -2.50 -3.57
CA VAL A 112 3.20 -1.13 -3.17
C VAL A 112 2.02 -0.44 -2.51
N CYS A 113 2.14 -0.19 -1.21
CA CYS A 113 1.12 0.35 -0.34
C CYS A 113 1.42 1.79 0.06
N LEU A 114 0.37 2.57 0.31
CA LEU A 114 0.48 3.90 0.91
C LEU A 114 0.17 3.83 2.42
N ALA A 115 1.02 4.44 3.24
CA ALA A 115 0.88 4.40 4.70
C ALA A 115 -0.32 5.21 5.23
N ASP A 116 -0.91 6.07 4.40
CA ASP A 116 -2.05 6.95 4.71
C ASP A 116 -3.41 6.40 4.25
N GLN A 117 -3.46 5.20 3.68
CA GLN A 117 -4.71 4.49 3.36
C GLN A 117 -5.21 3.71 4.57
N VAL A 118 -5.56 4.42 5.61
CA VAL A 118 -5.84 3.89 6.95
C VAL A 118 -7.16 3.12 7.07
N LEU A 119 -8.00 3.17 6.05
CA LEU A 119 -9.29 2.44 6.01
C LEU A 119 -9.18 1.06 5.38
N LEU A 120 -8.04 0.72 4.76
CA LEU A 120 -7.81 -0.63 4.26
C LEU A 120 -7.72 -1.63 5.41
N GLU A 121 -8.40 -2.75 5.23
CA GLU A 121 -8.46 -3.86 6.15
C GLU A 121 -7.66 -5.06 5.61
N THR A 122 -7.37 -6.03 6.45
CA THR A 122 -6.67 -7.26 6.06
C THR A 122 -7.35 -7.98 4.89
N ALA A 123 -8.69 -7.96 4.85
CA ALA A 123 -9.47 -8.56 3.77
C ALA A 123 -9.23 -7.89 2.42
N ASP A 124 -9.03 -6.56 2.41
CA ASP A 124 -8.77 -5.81 1.17
C ASP A 124 -7.43 -6.19 0.53
N TYR A 125 -6.39 -6.38 1.35
CA TYR A 125 -5.09 -6.84 0.85
C TYR A 125 -5.17 -8.26 0.27
N ARG A 126 -5.90 -9.15 0.95
CA ARG A 126 -6.12 -10.52 0.47
C ARG A 126 -6.95 -10.54 -0.81
N GLU A 127 -7.97 -9.70 -0.92
CA GLU A 127 -8.77 -9.53 -2.14
C GLU A 127 -7.88 -9.24 -3.36
N LEU A 128 -6.88 -8.35 -3.22
CA LEU A 128 -5.96 -8.05 -4.33
C LEU A 128 -5.06 -9.23 -4.68
N ILE A 129 -4.61 -10.01 -3.70
CA ILE A 129 -3.79 -11.22 -3.95
C ILE A 129 -4.63 -12.30 -4.66
N ASP A 130 -5.85 -12.52 -4.20
CA ASP A 130 -6.77 -13.50 -4.80
C ASP A 130 -7.17 -13.06 -6.23
N ALA A 131 -7.45 -11.77 -6.43
CA ALA A 131 -7.74 -11.20 -7.74
C ALA A 131 -6.54 -11.37 -8.70
N PHE A 132 -5.30 -11.15 -8.20
CA PHE A 132 -4.09 -11.38 -9.00
C PHE A 132 -3.94 -12.86 -9.39
N ALA A 133 -4.16 -13.78 -8.45
CA ALA A 133 -4.08 -15.23 -8.71
C ALA A 133 -5.10 -15.70 -9.73
N ALA A 134 -6.26 -15.04 -9.79
CA ALA A 134 -7.36 -15.35 -10.71
C ALA A 134 -7.23 -14.67 -12.08
N MET A 135 -6.27 -13.78 -12.29
CA MET A 135 -6.09 -13.08 -13.57
C MET A 135 -5.87 -14.06 -14.71
N PRO A 136 -6.60 -13.94 -15.82
CA PRO A 136 -6.41 -14.81 -17.00
C PRO A 136 -5.09 -14.53 -17.72
N ARG A 137 -4.59 -13.33 -17.59
CA ARG A 137 -3.32 -12.81 -18.13
C ARG A 137 -3.00 -11.47 -17.49
N GLY A 138 -1.76 -11.01 -17.67
CA GLY A 138 -1.28 -9.75 -17.09
C GLY A 138 -0.41 -10.03 -15.88
N SER A 139 0.37 -9.02 -15.51
CA SER A 139 1.35 -9.12 -14.42
C SER A 139 1.33 -7.89 -13.52
N ILE A 140 0.37 -6.98 -13.73
CA ILE A 140 0.19 -5.75 -12.95
C ILE A 140 -1.31 -5.61 -12.64
N LEU A 141 -1.67 -5.58 -11.36
CA LEU A 141 -3.04 -5.36 -10.91
C LEU A 141 -3.17 -3.99 -10.28
N VAL A 142 -4.21 -3.25 -10.72
CA VAL A 142 -4.51 -1.90 -10.24
C VAL A 142 -5.97 -1.87 -9.79
N PRO A 143 -6.26 -1.58 -8.51
CA PRO A 143 -7.63 -1.37 -8.07
C PRO A 143 -8.20 -0.08 -8.69
N PHE A 144 -9.47 -0.14 -9.05
CA PHE A 144 -10.19 0.98 -9.65
C PHE A 144 -11.51 1.20 -8.91
N VAL A 145 -11.78 2.45 -8.57
CA VAL A 145 -12.98 2.88 -7.84
C VAL A 145 -13.58 4.07 -8.58
N ASP A 146 -14.81 3.95 -9.07
CA ASP A 146 -15.53 5.04 -9.74
C ASP A 146 -14.69 5.77 -10.81
N GLY A 147 -14.02 5.01 -11.67
CA GLY A 147 -13.18 5.53 -12.74
C GLY A 147 -11.83 6.10 -12.30
N ARG A 148 -11.46 5.99 -11.02
CA ARG A 148 -10.19 6.46 -10.47
C ARG A 148 -9.30 5.29 -10.05
N ARG A 149 -8.01 5.43 -10.29
CA ARG A 149 -7.00 4.51 -9.80
C ARG A 149 -6.90 4.55 -8.29
N GLY A 150 -6.81 3.36 -7.69
CA GLY A 150 -6.53 3.18 -6.28
C GLY A 150 -5.13 2.60 -6.01
N ASN A 151 -4.86 2.33 -4.76
CA ASN A 151 -3.72 1.60 -4.23
C ASN A 151 -4.24 0.56 -3.23
N PRO A 152 -3.46 -0.48 -2.92
CA PRO A 152 -2.11 -0.81 -3.41
C PRO A 152 -2.07 -1.20 -4.89
N VAL A 153 -0.92 -0.96 -5.55
CA VAL A 153 -0.60 -1.56 -6.84
C VAL A 153 0.13 -2.87 -6.58
N VAL A 154 -0.30 -3.94 -7.25
CA VAL A 154 0.34 -5.27 -7.16
C VAL A 154 0.94 -5.62 -8.51
N PHE A 155 2.17 -6.13 -8.52
CA PHE A 155 2.82 -6.58 -9.74
C PHE A 155 3.66 -7.84 -9.51
N SER A 156 3.89 -8.61 -10.58
CA SER A 156 4.77 -9.77 -10.56
C SER A 156 6.19 -9.38 -10.15
N ALA A 157 6.82 -10.18 -9.31
CA ALA A 157 8.20 -9.95 -8.88
C ALA A 157 9.20 -9.84 -10.06
N SER A 158 8.84 -10.30 -11.26
CA SER A 158 9.63 -10.14 -12.49
C SER A 158 9.89 -8.66 -12.84
N PHE A 159 9.00 -7.74 -12.44
CA PHE A 159 9.18 -6.30 -12.63
C PHE A 159 10.02 -5.61 -11.53
N ALA A 160 10.41 -6.34 -10.47
CA ALA A 160 11.10 -5.72 -9.34
C ALA A 160 12.41 -5.01 -9.74
N ALA A 161 13.19 -5.61 -10.64
CA ALA A 161 14.46 -5.00 -11.11
C ALA A 161 14.21 -3.70 -11.90
N GLU A 162 13.18 -3.67 -12.75
CA GLU A 162 12.78 -2.48 -13.51
C GLU A 162 12.34 -1.36 -12.57
N VAL A 163 11.46 -1.66 -11.62
CA VAL A 163 10.95 -0.70 -10.63
C VAL A 163 12.09 -0.18 -9.73
N ALA A 164 12.99 -1.05 -9.29
CA ALA A 164 14.15 -0.70 -8.46
C ALA A 164 15.15 0.21 -9.18
N SER A 165 15.23 0.17 -10.52
CA SER A 165 16.14 1.00 -11.31
C SER A 165 15.88 2.51 -11.18
N GLY A 166 14.70 2.90 -10.69
CA GLY A 166 14.35 4.30 -10.40
C GLY A 166 14.13 5.19 -11.63
N HIS A 167 14.20 4.65 -12.86
CA HIS A 167 13.95 5.42 -14.09
C HIS A 167 12.46 5.73 -14.32
N VAL A 168 11.65 5.73 -13.29
CA VAL A 168 10.20 5.61 -13.39
C VAL A 168 9.48 6.76 -12.70
N ASN A 169 8.44 7.30 -13.32
CA ASN A 169 7.55 8.36 -12.85
C ASN A 169 6.67 7.97 -11.63
N PRO A 170 6.02 8.95 -10.93
CA PRO A 170 5.43 8.75 -9.61
C PRO A 170 4.45 7.57 -9.50
N GLY A 171 4.63 6.73 -8.46
CA GLY A 171 3.65 5.77 -7.99
C GLY A 171 3.29 4.63 -8.93
N CYS A 172 4.25 3.89 -9.45
CA CYS A 172 4.05 2.81 -10.44
C CYS A 172 3.33 3.26 -11.73
N ARG A 173 3.09 4.57 -11.92
CA ARG A 173 2.38 5.10 -13.10
C ARG A 173 3.14 4.79 -14.39
N LYS A 174 4.47 4.84 -14.38
CA LYS A 174 5.26 4.54 -15.55
C LYS A 174 5.24 3.04 -15.85
N LEU A 175 5.43 2.18 -14.86
CA LEU A 175 5.28 0.74 -15.03
C LEU A 175 3.96 0.40 -15.73
N ILE A 176 2.86 0.97 -15.24
CA ILE A 176 1.53 0.79 -15.83
C ILE A 176 1.44 1.36 -17.26
N ALA A 177 2.09 2.49 -17.53
CA ALA A 177 2.05 3.14 -18.85
C ALA A 177 2.93 2.45 -19.90
N GLU A 178 4.05 1.86 -19.47
CA GLU A 178 4.99 1.14 -20.35
C GLU A 178 4.54 -0.30 -20.63
N HIS A 179 3.72 -0.87 -19.77
CA HIS A 179 3.21 -2.24 -19.91
C HIS A 179 1.68 -2.30 -19.95
N PRO A 180 0.98 -1.56 -20.83
CA PRO A 180 -0.48 -1.48 -20.84
C PRO A 180 -1.17 -2.84 -21.04
N ASP A 181 -0.55 -3.74 -21.81
CA ASP A 181 -1.07 -5.08 -22.10
C ASP A 181 -0.94 -6.04 -20.90
N GLU A 182 -0.10 -5.70 -19.92
CA GLU A 182 0.11 -6.44 -18.68
C GLU A 182 -0.79 -5.96 -17.54
N VAL A 183 -1.52 -4.86 -17.74
CA VAL A 183 -2.36 -4.27 -16.69
C VAL A 183 -3.71 -4.94 -16.64
N PHE A 184 -4.07 -5.42 -15.45
CA PHE A 184 -5.39 -5.86 -15.09
C PHE A 184 -6.04 -4.85 -14.13
N ILE A 185 -7.23 -4.38 -14.49
CA ILE A 185 -8.01 -3.47 -13.65
C ILE A 185 -8.92 -4.30 -12.75
N HIS A 186 -8.74 -4.18 -11.45
CA HIS A 186 -9.63 -4.73 -10.44
C HIS A 186 -10.71 -3.71 -10.09
N ALA A 187 -11.95 -3.96 -10.52
CA ALA A 187 -13.09 -3.11 -10.16
C ALA A 187 -13.48 -3.37 -8.70
N ALA A 188 -13.08 -2.48 -7.81
CA ALA A 188 -13.32 -2.62 -6.38
C ALA A 188 -14.77 -2.31 -6.02
N ALA A 189 -15.33 -3.10 -5.09
CA ALA A 189 -16.72 -2.93 -4.62
C ALA A 189 -16.91 -1.76 -3.65
N HIS A 190 -15.83 -1.16 -3.16
CA HIS A 190 -15.83 -0.07 -2.18
C HIS A 190 -14.72 0.93 -2.43
N ASP A 191 -14.81 2.11 -1.81
CA ASP A 191 -13.95 3.25 -2.07
C ASP A 191 -12.62 3.26 -1.27
N ARG A 192 -12.38 2.32 -0.35
CA ARG A 192 -11.19 2.31 0.53
C ARG A 192 -9.86 2.32 -0.23
N PHE A 193 -9.82 1.69 -1.40
CA PHE A 193 -8.62 1.68 -2.26
C PHE A 193 -8.26 3.05 -2.86
N ALA A 194 -9.18 4.02 -2.85
CA ALA A 194 -8.99 5.35 -3.42
C ALA A 194 -9.05 6.47 -2.37
N LEU A 195 -9.00 6.13 -1.09
CA LEU A 195 -9.09 7.09 0.01
C LEU A 195 -7.75 7.25 0.73
N ASP A 196 -7.07 8.33 0.45
CA ASP A 196 -5.86 8.77 1.14
C ASP A 196 -6.22 9.79 2.21
N MET A 197 -5.53 9.79 3.34
CA MET A 197 -5.68 10.76 4.42
C MET A 197 -4.66 11.89 4.24
N ASP A 198 -4.99 12.90 3.44
CA ASP A 198 -4.07 13.94 2.99
C ASP A 198 -4.30 15.31 3.63
N THR A 199 -5.55 15.61 4.01
CA THR A 199 -5.98 16.89 4.56
C THR A 199 -6.68 16.69 5.91
N PRO A 200 -6.88 17.78 6.71
CA PRO A 200 -7.70 17.70 7.92
C PRO A 200 -9.13 17.21 7.66
N GLU A 201 -9.71 17.54 6.51
CA GLU A 201 -11.03 17.09 6.09
C GLU A 201 -11.04 15.59 5.81
N ASP A 202 -9.99 15.06 5.18
CA ASP A 202 -9.82 13.61 4.98
C ASP A 202 -9.72 12.90 6.33
N TYR A 203 -8.95 13.45 7.26
CA TYR A 203 -8.82 12.90 8.60
C TYR A 203 -10.16 12.85 9.33
N ALA A 204 -10.96 13.93 9.28
CA ALA A 204 -12.29 13.94 9.87
C ALA A 204 -13.21 12.88 9.25
N ARG A 205 -13.14 12.67 7.92
CA ARG A 205 -13.89 11.60 7.23
C ARG A 205 -13.45 10.20 7.67
N VAL A 206 -12.15 9.99 7.86
CA VAL A 206 -11.60 8.73 8.37
C VAL A 206 -12.12 8.45 9.77
N LEU A 207 -12.05 9.42 10.70
CA LEU A 207 -12.54 9.26 12.07
C LEU A 207 -14.02 8.92 12.10
N ALA A 208 -14.84 9.57 11.31
CA ALA A 208 -16.28 9.30 11.21
C ALA A 208 -16.56 7.85 10.75
N ARG A 209 -15.75 7.29 9.84
CA ARG A 209 -15.90 5.90 9.36
C ARG A 209 -15.44 4.85 10.35
N VAL A 210 -14.42 5.17 11.15
CA VAL A 210 -13.89 4.26 12.17
C VAL A 210 -14.74 4.31 13.45
N GLY A 211 -15.66 5.29 13.59
CA GLY A 211 -16.47 5.50 14.78
C GLY A 211 -15.74 6.27 15.90
N ASP A 212 -14.60 6.88 15.57
CA ASP A 212 -13.74 7.62 16.50
C ASP A 212 -14.12 9.12 16.57
N VAL A 213 -15.38 9.41 16.96
CA VAL A 213 -15.86 10.80 17.00
C VAL A 213 -15.17 11.63 18.10
N ASN A 214 -14.51 10.99 19.07
CA ASN A 214 -13.87 11.67 20.20
C ASN A 214 -12.45 12.22 19.87
N ASP A 215 -11.81 11.74 18.82
CA ASP A 215 -10.48 12.18 18.38
C ASP A 215 -10.51 13.27 17.28
N ALA A 216 -11.71 13.76 16.95
CA ALA A 216 -11.83 14.88 16.01
C ALA A 216 -11.09 16.11 16.59
N PRO A 217 -10.17 16.73 15.83
CA PRO A 217 -9.50 17.94 16.31
C PRO A 217 -10.58 18.97 16.63
N ARG A 218 -10.57 19.51 17.87
CA ARG A 218 -11.30 20.75 18.15
C ARG A 218 -10.75 21.78 17.19
N MET A 219 -11.55 22.15 16.19
CA MET A 219 -11.27 23.31 15.37
C MET A 219 -11.50 24.52 16.29
N ASP A 220 -10.43 25.05 16.87
CA ASP A 220 -10.45 26.39 17.40
C ASP A 220 -10.65 27.32 16.20
N LEU A 221 -11.90 27.69 15.95
CA LEU A 221 -12.24 28.75 15.03
C LEU A 221 -11.74 30.06 15.65
N PRO A 222 -11.10 30.93 14.86
CA PRO A 222 -10.58 32.21 15.31
C PRO A 222 -11.68 33.15 15.81
#